data_854ea062fe868887582f5474cf76aee8
#
_entry.id   854ea062fe868887582f5474cf76aee8
#
_cell.length_a   1.000
_cell.length_b   1.000
_cell.length_c   1.000
_cell.angle_alpha   90.00
_cell.angle_beta   90.00
_cell.angle_gamma   90.00
#
_symmetry.space_group_name_H-M   'P 1'
#
loop_
_entity.id
_entity.type
_entity.pdbx_description
1 polymer ?
#
loop_
_entity_poly.entity_id
_entity_poly.type
_entity_poly.pdbx_seq_one_letter_code
_entity_poly.pdbx_strand_id
1 'polypeptide(L)'
;MIYAYREEYAKIMQVKTAEMFELAVLNEKIDIDSFANLFINSRICQAFETMDPIYILGKSSNELLAMIIDKPPVDIYTASFATPEYWVGWVLGYAQTNLKKSFETLFKVFPCSELINYYFPYHEMDINQIIDVFKERLLKYSPLKEARERIGLSQSDLSLISDVPLRTIRAYEQNKLDIRKAQADTVLTLAKALRVSVDYLIY
;
A
#
# COMPACT_ATOMS: atom_id res chain seq x y z
N MET A 1 16.97 4.45 7.38
CA MET A 1 16.86 3.43 8.45
C MET A 1 17.02 2.08 7.80
N ILE A 2 18.05 1.30 8.16
CA ILE A 2 18.26 -0.04 7.59
C ILE A 2 17.33 -0.96 8.37
N TYR A 3 16.17 -1.30 7.79
CA TYR A 3 15.34 -2.35 8.33
C TYR A 3 16.06 -3.68 8.09
N ALA A 4 16.68 -4.21 9.12
CA ALA A 4 17.03 -5.62 9.16
C ALA A 4 15.70 -6.40 9.30
N TYR A 5 14.98 -6.53 8.20
CA TYR A 5 13.83 -7.42 8.15
C TYR A 5 14.33 -8.82 8.48
N ARG A 6 13.94 -9.33 9.62
CA ARG A 6 14.05 -10.77 9.84
C ARG A 6 13.06 -11.39 8.86
N GLU A 7 13.57 -12.18 7.92
CA GLU A 7 12.73 -12.87 6.92
C GLU A 7 11.55 -13.61 7.55
N GLU A 8 11.74 -14.09 8.77
CA GLU A 8 10.71 -14.74 9.57
C GLU A 8 9.52 -13.80 9.87
N TYR A 9 9.78 -12.55 10.25
CA TYR A 9 8.70 -11.59 10.52
C TYR A 9 7.94 -11.21 9.26
N ALA A 10 8.63 -11.08 8.14
CA ALA A 10 8.01 -10.80 6.85
C ALA A 10 7.04 -11.92 6.43
N LYS A 11 7.43 -13.18 6.61
CA LYS A 11 6.56 -14.34 6.33
C LYS A 11 5.34 -14.39 7.25
N ILE A 12 5.53 -14.14 8.54
CA ILE A 12 4.42 -14.12 9.51
C ILE A 12 3.46 -12.97 9.18
N MET A 13 3.97 -11.78 8.90
CA MET A 13 3.17 -10.62 8.51
C MET A 13 2.39 -10.89 7.22
N GLN A 14 3.02 -11.52 6.23
CA GLN A 14 2.39 -11.94 4.98
C GLN A 14 1.19 -12.87 5.23
N VAL A 15 1.37 -13.91 6.05
CA VAL A 15 0.28 -14.84 6.43
C VAL A 15 -0.84 -14.07 7.15
N LYS A 16 -0.50 -13.24 8.12
CA LYS A 16 -1.51 -12.47 8.87
C LYS A 16 -2.29 -11.50 8.00
N THR A 17 -1.63 -10.86 7.04
CA THR A 17 -2.31 -10.00 6.06
C THR A 17 -3.29 -10.82 5.24
N ALA A 18 -2.90 -12.00 4.76
CA ALA A 18 -3.76 -12.91 4.00
C ALA A 18 -5.00 -13.33 4.81
N GLU A 19 -4.79 -13.80 6.03
CA GLU A 19 -5.86 -14.24 6.93
C GLU A 19 -6.83 -13.10 7.29
N MET A 20 -6.33 -11.88 7.53
CA MET A 20 -7.17 -10.72 7.84
C MET A 20 -8.05 -10.34 6.65
N PHE A 21 -7.52 -10.35 5.41
CA PHE A 21 -8.31 -10.07 4.22
C PHE A 21 -9.41 -11.13 3.99
N GLU A 22 -9.07 -12.41 4.13
CA GLU A 22 -10.04 -13.50 4.02
C GLU A 22 -11.14 -13.37 5.07
N LEU A 23 -10.78 -13.19 6.34
CA LEU A 23 -11.72 -13.02 7.45
C LEU A 23 -12.65 -11.82 7.26
N ALA A 24 -12.09 -10.67 6.90
CA ALA A 24 -12.86 -9.44 6.73
C ALA A 24 -13.92 -9.60 5.64
N VAL A 25 -13.56 -10.23 4.52
CA VAL A 25 -14.50 -10.37 3.39
C VAL A 25 -15.47 -11.54 3.61
N LEU A 26 -14.95 -12.71 3.96
CA LEU A 26 -15.79 -13.92 3.99
C LEU A 26 -16.60 -14.07 5.28
N ASN A 27 -16.07 -13.63 6.43
CA ASN A 27 -16.75 -13.76 7.71
C ASN A 27 -17.50 -12.46 8.08
N GLU A 28 -16.81 -11.32 8.05
CA GLU A 28 -17.40 -10.04 8.44
C GLU A 28 -18.22 -9.37 7.33
N LYS A 29 -18.20 -9.91 6.11
CA LYS A 29 -18.91 -9.40 4.93
C LYS A 29 -18.57 -7.96 4.56
N ILE A 30 -17.32 -7.57 4.83
CA ILE A 30 -16.80 -6.25 4.45
C ILE A 30 -16.28 -6.33 3.01
N ASP A 31 -16.63 -5.34 2.20
CA ASP A 31 -16.09 -5.23 0.85
C ASP A 31 -14.55 -5.10 0.90
N ILE A 32 -13.86 -5.73 -0.05
CA ILE A 32 -12.40 -5.88 -0.01
C ILE A 32 -11.65 -4.54 -0.04
N ASP A 33 -12.09 -3.56 -0.84
CA ASP A 33 -11.48 -2.24 -0.89
C ASP A 33 -11.85 -1.41 0.35
N SER A 34 -13.06 -1.62 0.88
CA SER A 34 -13.48 -1.02 2.15
C SER A 34 -12.62 -1.53 3.30
N PHE A 35 -12.33 -2.83 3.36
CA PHE A 35 -11.40 -3.38 4.35
C PHE A 35 -9.98 -2.86 4.15
N ALA A 36 -9.49 -2.79 2.91
CA ALA A 36 -8.18 -2.21 2.60
C ALA A 36 -8.06 -0.78 3.14
N ASN A 37 -9.10 0.04 2.98
CA ASN A 37 -9.15 1.40 3.53
C ASN A 37 -9.15 1.43 5.07
N LEU A 38 -9.88 0.54 5.73
CA LEU A 38 -9.83 0.41 7.19
C LEU A 38 -8.43 0.00 7.65
N PHE A 39 -7.80 -0.95 6.97
CA PHE A 39 -6.48 -1.46 7.28
C PHE A 39 -5.41 -0.36 7.20
N ILE A 40 -5.32 0.39 6.06
CA ILE A 40 -4.29 1.45 5.91
C ILE A 40 -4.44 2.59 6.92
N ASN A 41 -5.63 2.85 7.40
CA ASN A 41 -5.88 3.86 8.43
C ASN A 41 -5.71 3.33 9.87
N SER A 42 -5.35 2.07 10.03
CA SER A 42 -5.19 1.41 11.31
C SER A 42 -3.77 1.50 11.85
N ARG A 43 -3.65 1.40 13.18
CA ARG A 43 -2.35 1.22 13.84
C ARG A 43 -1.66 -0.09 13.43
N ILE A 44 -2.43 -1.10 13.00
CA ILE A 44 -1.90 -2.40 12.59
C ILE A 44 -1.11 -2.27 11.29
N CYS A 45 -1.59 -1.50 10.32
CA CYS A 45 -0.87 -1.22 9.09
C CYS A 45 0.49 -0.57 9.38
N GLN A 46 0.51 0.48 10.21
CA GLN A 46 1.75 1.13 10.63
C GLN A 46 2.71 0.16 11.33
N ALA A 47 2.18 -0.69 12.23
CA ALA A 47 2.97 -1.70 12.92
C ALA A 47 3.56 -2.74 11.97
N PHE A 48 2.83 -3.14 10.94
CA PHE A 48 3.32 -4.06 9.91
C PHE A 48 4.40 -3.42 9.05
N GLU A 49 4.22 -2.18 8.63
CA GLU A 49 5.21 -1.43 7.85
C GLU A 49 6.51 -1.17 8.63
N THR A 50 6.42 -1.03 9.94
CA THR A 50 7.58 -0.85 10.83
C THR A 50 8.13 -2.15 11.42
N MET A 51 7.53 -3.29 11.09
CA MET A 51 7.87 -4.62 11.61
C MET A 51 7.82 -4.71 13.15
N ASP A 52 6.77 -4.12 13.75
CA ASP A 52 6.58 -4.16 15.20
C ASP A 52 6.27 -5.60 15.67
N PRO A 53 7.17 -6.22 16.47
CA PRO A 53 7.00 -7.60 16.91
C PRO A 53 5.78 -7.80 17.81
N ILE A 54 5.29 -6.78 18.51
CA ILE A 54 4.11 -6.88 19.38
C ILE A 54 2.88 -7.27 18.56
N TYR A 55 2.73 -6.72 17.36
CA TYR A 55 1.61 -7.01 16.47
C TYR A 55 1.87 -8.23 15.59
N ILE A 56 3.12 -8.41 15.14
CA ILE A 56 3.46 -9.54 14.25
C ILE A 56 3.51 -10.87 14.99
N LEU A 57 4.04 -10.89 16.21
CA LEU A 57 4.22 -12.14 16.98
C LEU A 57 3.18 -12.28 18.10
N GLY A 58 2.83 -11.18 18.73
CA GLY A 58 2.06 -11.17 19.97
C GLY A 58 0.54 -11.24 19.79
N LYS A 59 0.02 -11.20 18.57
CA LYS A 59 -1.43 -11.22 18.29
C LYS A 59 -1.78 -12.14 17.15
N SER A 60 -2.93 -12.81 17.25
CA SER A 60 -3.50 -13.59 16.14
C SER A 60 -4.13 -12.67 15.09
N SER A 61 -4.37 -13.18 13.88
CA SER A 61 -5.04 -12.45 12.80
C SER A 61 -6.46 -12.03 13.18
N ASN A 62 -7.16 -12.85 13.97
CA ASN A 62 -8.48 -12.51 14.52
C ASN A 62 -8.44 -11.33 15.47
N GLU A 63 -7.46 -11.28 16.38
CA GLU A 63 -7.29 -10.15 17.29
C GLU A 63 -6.93 -8.88 16.53
N LEU A 64 -6.08 -8.99 15.50
CA LEU A 64 -5.70 -7.85 14.67
C LEU A 64 -6.89 -7.31 13.87
N LEU A 65 -7.67 -8.21 13.25
CA LEU A 65 -8.90 -7.81 12.55
C LEU A 65 -9.89 -7.16 13.51
N ALA A 66 -10.14 -7.75 14.66
CA ALA A 66 -11.03 -7.22 15.68
C ALA A 66 -10.65 -5.78 16.10
N MET A 67 -9.34 -5.50 16.21
CA MET A 67 -8.83 -4.15 16.50
C MET A 67 -9.06 -3.17 15.34
N ILE A 68 -9.03 -3.65 14.08
CA ILE A 68 -9.25 -2.80 12.89
C ILE A 68 -10.72 -2.42 12.77
N ILE A 69 -11.63 -3.38 13.00
CA ILE A 69 -13.08 -3.18 12.78
C ILE A 69 -13.86 -2.81 14.05
N ASP A 70 -13.14 -2.67 15.18
CA ASP A 70 -13.72 -2.35 16.51
C ASP A 70 -14.83 -3.34 16.92
N LYS A 71 -14.54 -4.65 16.81
CA LYS A 71 -15.43 -5.75 17.19
C LYS A 71 -14.69 -6.76 18.05
N PRO A 72 -15.38 -7.62 18.82
CA PRO A 72 -14.73 -8.75 19.50
C PRO A 72 -14.14 -9.74 18.48
N PRO A 73 -13.01 -10.41 18.82
CA PRO A 73 -12.44 -11.43 17.96
C PRO A 73 -13.41 -12.58 17.71
N VAL A 74 -13.33 -13.19 16.52
CA VAL A 74 -14.10 -14.40 16.20
C VAL A 74 -13.45 -15.60 16.91
N ASP A 75 -14.25 -16.42 17.62
CA ASP A 75 -13.71 -17.51 18.44
C ASP A 75 -13.05 -18.64 17.65
N ILE A 76 -13.53 -18.92 16.43
CA ILE A 76 -13.01 -19.97 15.57
C ILE A 76 -12.83 -19.44 14.15
N TYR A 77 -11.58 -19.43 13.71
CA TYR A 77 -11.24 -19.18 12.32
C TYR A 77 -10.32 -20.30 11.81
N THR A 78 -10.69 -20.87 10.68
CA THR A 78 -9.82 -21.78 9.95
C THR A 78 -9.56 -21.19 8.58
N ALA A 79 -8.34 -20.74 8.32
CA ALA A 79 -7.95 -20.23 7.02
C ALA A 79 -8.15 -21.28 5.93
N SER A 80 -8.76 -20.88 4.83
CA SER A 80 -8.97 -21.75 3.68
C SER A 80 -7.70 -21.93 2.84
N PHE A 81 -6.77 -20.97 2.88
CA PHE A 81 -5.54 -20.89 2.07
C PHE A 81 -5.74 -20.93 0.55
N ALA A 82 -6.98 -21.08 0.08
CA ALA A 82 -7.31 -21.27 -1.32
C ALA A 82 -8.33 -20.26 -1.86
N THR A 83 -8.66 -19.22 -1.09
CA THR A 83 -9.61 -18.20 -1.52
C THR A 83 -8.91 -17.05 -2.24
N PRO A 84 -9.58 -16.40 -3.21
CA PRO A 84 -9.05 -15.20 -3.84
C PRO A 84 -8.72 -14.10 -2.84
N GLU A 85 -9.52 -13.94 -1.79
CA GLU A 85 -9.34 -12.93 -0.74
C GLU A 85 -8.08 -13.20 0.10
N TYR A 86 -7.83 -14.46 0.46
CA TYR A 86 -6.57 -14.86 1.10
C TYR A 86 -5.38 -14.54 0.21
N TRP A 87 -5.46 -14.90 -1.08
CA TRP A 87 -4.39 -14.66 -2.03
C TRP A 87 -4.10 -13.17 -2.21
N VAL A 88 -5.11 -12.31 -2.26
CA VAL A 88 -4.91 -10.84 -2.32
C VAL A 88 -4.09 -10.37 -1.13
N GLY A 89 -4.47 -10.73 0.09
CA GLY A 89 -3.72 -10.36 1.29
C GLY A 89 -2.29 -10.94 1.30
N TRP A 90 -2.13 -12.18 0.82
CA TRP A 90 -0.83 -12.83 0.66
C TRP A 90 0.11 -12.07 -0.29
N VAL A 91 -0.41 -11.69 -1.45
CA VAL A 91 0.34 -10.93 -2.46
C VAL A 91 0.71 -9.55 -1.93
N LEU A 92 -0.21 -8.86 -1.25
CA LEU A 92 0.03 -7.53 -0.69
C LEU A 92 1.11 -7.54 0.40
N GLY A 93 1.08 -8.51 1.32
CA GLY A 93 2.11 -8.67 2.34
C GLY A 93 3.49 -8.95 1.72
N TYR A 94 3.54 -9.78 0.68
CA TYR A 94 4.77 -10.04 -0.07
C TYR A 94 5.25 -8.80 -0.83
N ALA A 95 4.35 -8.10 -1.51
CA ALA A 95 4.67 -6.88 -2.26
C ALA A 95 5.23 -5.78 -1.35
N GLN A 96 4.63 -5.58 -0.16
CA GLN A 96 5.09 -4.59 0.81
C GLN A 96 6.55 -4.79 1.18
N THR A 97 6.95 -6.02 1.52
CA THR A 97 8.32 -6.34 1.94
C THR A 97 9.32 -6.30 0.78
N ASN A 98 8.94 -6.82 -0.39
CA ASN A 98 9.84 -6.93 -1.54
C ASN A 98 10.02 -5.62 -2.29
N LEU A 99 8.95 -4.85 -2.46
CA LEU A 99 8.99 -3.57 -3.16
C LEU A 99 9.32 -2.40 -2.23
N LYS A 100 9.30 -2.62 -0.91
CA LYS A 100 9.53 -1.60 0.14
C LYS A 100 8.64 -0.38 -0.07
N LYS A 101 7.37 -0.63 -0.36
CA LYS A 101 6.33 0.38 -0.52
C LYS A 101 5.31 0.26 0.61
N SER A 102 4.71 1.40 0.99
CA SER A 102 3.59 1.39 1.93
C SER A 102 2.40 0.63 1.36
N PHE A 103 1.58 0.04 2.23
CA PHE A 103 0.31 -0.57 1.82
C PHE A 103 -0.59 0.44 1.10
N GLU A 104 -0.62 1.68 1.56
CA GLU A 104 -1.37 2.75 0.90
C GLU A 104 -0.95 2.93 -0.56
N THR A 105 0.35 2.97 -0.85
CA THR A 105 0.86 3.05 -2.22
C THR A 105 0.49 1.83 -3.04
N LEU A 106 0.59 0.63 -2.46
CA LEU A 106 0.23 -0.61 -3.17
C LEU A 106 -1.25 -0.64 -3.54
N PHE A 107 -2.15 -0.24 -2.63
CA PHE A 107 -3.59 -0.20 -2.89
C PHE A 107 -3.98 0.85 -3.94
N LYS A 108 -3.31 2.00 -3.96
CA LYS A 108 -3.50 3.02 -5.00
C LYS A 108 -3.07 2.55 -6.37
N VAL A 109 -1.95 1.85 -6.44
CA VAL A 109 -1.39 1.32 -7.68
C VAL A 109 -2.19 0.14 -8.20
N PHE A 110 -2.69 -0.69 -7.28
CA PHE A 110 -3.45 -1.89 -7.61
C PHE A 110 -4.55 -2.12 -6.57
N PRO A 111 -5.76 -1.55 -6.78
CA PRO A 111 -6.89 -1.76 -5.89
C PRO A 111 -7.18 -3.24 -5.68
N CYS A 112 -7.61 -3.61 -4.47
CA CYS A 112 -7.84 -5.02 -4.11
C CYS A 112 -8.95 -5.64 -4.96
N SER A 113 -9.99 -4.87 -5.29
CA SER A 113 -11.08 -5.28 -6.20
C SER A 113 -10.62 -5.54 -7.63
N GLU A 114 -9.52 -4.94 -8.06
CA GLU A 114 -8.88 -5.24 -9.35
C GLU A 114 -7.91 -6.41 -9.21
N LEU A 115 -7.07 -6.43 -8.16
CA LEU A 115 -6.08 -7.47 -7.92
C LEU A 115 -6.72 -8.86 -7.82
N ILE A 116 -7.90 -8.97 -7.20
CA ILE A 116 -8.61 -10.24 -7.05
C ILE A 116 -8.95 -10.90 -8.39
N ASN A 117 -9.15 -10.12 -9.46
CA ASN A 117 -9.41 -10.64 -10.80
C ASN A 117 -8.16 -11.30 -11.44
N TYR A 118 -6.98 -11.08 -10.86
CA TYR A 118 -5.73 -11.73 -11.26
C TYR A 118 -5.50 -13.05 -10.54
N TYR A 119 -6.41 -13.46 -9.63
CA TYR A 119 -6.28 -14.73 -8.93
C TYR A 119 -6.01 -15.87 -9.91
N PHE A 120 -6.81 -16.03 -10.96
CA PHE A 120 -6.52 -16.92 -12.07
C PHE A 120 -5.79 -16.16 -13.19
N PRO A 121 -4.65 -16.64 -13.70
CA PRO A 121 -3.93 -17.87 -13.33
C PRO A 121 -2.83 -17.66 -12.26
N TYR A 122 -2.65 -16.44 -11.72
CA TYR A 122 -1.47 -16.06 -10.94
C TYR A 122 -1.32 -16.81 -9.62
N HIS A 123 -2.39 -17.38 -9.06
CA HIS A 123 -2.30 -18.17 -7.82
C HIS A 123 -1.53 -19.50 -8.00
N GLU A 124 -1.46 -20.00 -9.22
CA GLU A 124 -0.71 -21.22 -9.59
C GLU A 124 0.72 -20.91 -10.06
N MET A 125 1.05 -19.64 -10.24
CA MET A 125 2.33 -19.18 -10.76
C MET A 125 3.28 -18.76 -9.65
N ASP A 126 4.57 -18.56 -10.01
CA ASP A 126 5.52 -17.95 -9.09
C ASP A 126 5.04 -16.52 -8.73
N ILE A 127 5.07 -16.22 -7.43
CA ILE A 127 4.60 -14.93 -6.91
C ILE A 127 5.31 -13.73 -7.56
N ASN A 128 6.54 -13.91 -8.04
CA ASN A 128 7.27 -12.83 -8.70
C ASN A 128 6.59 -12.35 -10.00
N GLN A 129 5.76 -13.17 -10.63
CA GLN A 129 5.03 -12.75 -11.83
C GLN A 129 3.99 -11.66 -11.52
N ILE A 130 3.22 -11.79 -10.44
CA ILE A 130 2.30 -10.71 -10.04
C ILE A 130 3.07 -9.50 -9.48
N ILE A 131 4.22 -9.71 -8.87
CA ILE A 131 5.10 -8.62 -8.42
C ILE A 131 5.63 -7.81 -9.61
N ASP A 132 5.91 -8.43 -10.74
CA ASP A 132 6.31 -7.69 -11.94
C ASP A 132 5.18 -6.81 -12.49
N VAL A 133 3.93 -7.24 -12.38
CA VAL A 133 2.77 -6.38 -12.67
C VAL A 133 2.72 -5.16 -11.72
N PHE A 134 2.97 -5.35 -10.42
CA PHE A 134 3.09 -4.23 -9.49
C PHE A 134 4.20 -3.26 -9.87
N LYS A 135 5.39 -3.78 -10.24
CA LYS A 135 6.52 -2.93 -10.68
C LYS A 135 6.16 -2.09 -11.90
N GLU A 136 5.51 -2.67 -12.91
CA GLU A 136 5.07 -1.95 -14.10
C GLU A 136 4.08 -0.82 -13.76
N ARG A 137 3.14 -1.08 -12.84
CA ARG A 137 2.18 -0.08 -12.38
C ARG A 137 2.86 1.02 -11.57
N LEU A 138 3.78 0.66 -10.68
CA LEU A 138 4.57 1.61 -9.89
C LEU A 138 5.42 2.53 -10.78
N LEU A 139 5.94 2.04 -11.92
CA LEU A 139 6.65 2.88 -12.88
C LEU A 139 5.76 3.97 -13.50
N LYS A 140 4.45 3.75 -13.56
CA LYS A 140 3.47 4.71 -14.10
C LYS A 140 2.83 5.59 -13.02
N TYR A 141 2.95 5.20 -11.76
CA TYR A 141 2.36 5.91 -10.63
C TYR A 141 3.20 7.12 -10.24
N SER A 142 2.56 8.26 -10.08
CA SER A 142 3.18 9.50 -9.60
C SER A 142 2.35 10.11 -8.48
N PRO A 143 2.84 10.09 -7.22
CA PRO A 143 2.19 10.76 -6.10
C PRO A 143 1.95 12.25 -6.36
N LEU A 144 2.89 12.91 -7.04
CA LEU A 144 2.78 14.32 -7.41
C LEU A 144 1.57 14.57 -8.32
N LYS A 145 1.41 13.75 -9.37
CA LYS A 145 0.29 13.83 -10.30
C LYS A 145 -1.04 13.60 -9.58
N GLU A 146 -1.11 12.54 -8.78
CA GLU A 146 -2.31 12.20 -8.01
C GLU A 146 -2.74 13.35 -7.08
N ALA A 147 -1.80 13.88 -6.28
CA ALA A 147 -2.08 15.00 -5.38
C ALA A 147 -2.58 16.24 -6.12
N ARG A 148 -1.99 16.54 -7.28
CA ARG A 148 -2.38 17.69 -8.12
C ARG A 148 -3.80 17.50 -8.67
N GLU A 149 -4.10 16.34 -9.23
CA GLU A 149 -5.41 16.03 -9.82
C GLU A 149 -6.50 16.00 -8.75
N ARG A 150 -6.21 15.51 -7.55
CA ARG A 150 -7.14 15.50 -6.41
C ARG A 150 -7.64 16.89 -6.03
N ILE A 151 -6.81 17.93 -6.15
CA ILE A 151 -7.20 19.30 -5.85
C ILE A 151 -7.57 20.10 -7.12
N GLY A 152 -7.70 19.43 -8.27
CA GLY A 152 -8.17 20.01 -9.51
C GLY A 152 -7.20 20.96 -10.22
N LEU A 153 -5.91 20.93 -9.91
CA LEU A 153 -4.91 21.80 -10.55
C LEU A 153 -4.41 21.21 -11.87
N SER A 154 -4.21 22.09 -12.86
CA SER A 154 -3.39 21.75 -14.04
C SER A 154 -1.89 21.74 -13.68
N GLN A 155 -1.06 21.16 -14.53
CA GLN A 155 0.40 21.22 -14.37
C GLN A 155 0.91 22.68 -14.41
N SER A 156 0.27 23.52 -15.20
CA SER A 156 0.60 24.94 -15.30
C SER A 156 0.23 25.71 -14.03
N ASP A 157 -0.94 25.41 -13.44
CA ASP A 157 -1.34 26.01 -12.17
C ASP A 157 -0.39 25.61 -11.04
N LEU A 158 0.00 24.35 -10.97
CA LEU A 158 0.97 23.89 -9.98
C LEU A 158 2.32 24.59 -10.18
N SER A 159 2.77 24.78 -11.42
CA SER A 159 4.00 25.52 -11.72
C SER A 159 3.92 26.97 -11.22
N LEU A 160 2.80 27.63 -11.44
CA LEU A 160 2.59 29.01 -11.01
C LEU A 160 2.57 29.16 -9.48
N ILE A 161 1.89 28.24 -8.79
CA ILE A 161 1.72 28.30 -7.33
C ILE A 161 3.00 27.90 -6.60
N SER A 162 3.74 26.91 -7.13
CA SER A 162 4.94 26.38 -6.48
C SER A 162 6.24 27.03 -6.90
N ASP A 163 6.21 27.91 -7.92
CA ASP A 163 7.40 28.48 -8.57
C ASP A 163 8.39 27.40 -9.11
N VAL A 164 7.91 26.16 -9.27
CA VAL A 164 8.70 25.07 -9.87
C VAL A 164 8.45 25.05 -11.38
N PRO A 165 9.49 25.06 -12.23
CA PRO A 165 9.30 25.11 -13.67
C PRO A 165 8.40 23.99 -14.19
N LEU A 166 7.47 24.31 -15.08
CA LEU A 166 6.51 23.37 -15.68
C LEU A 166 7.21 22.13 -16.28
N ARG A 167 8.37 22.32 -16.90
CA ARG A 167 9.19 21.21 -17.43
C ARG A 167 9.60 20.24 -16.33
N THR A 168 9.95 20.76 -15.16
CA THR A 168 10.37 19.94 -14.00
C THR A 168 9.18 19.16 -13.43
N ILE A 169 8.01 19.80 -13.29
CA ILE A 169 6.78 19.14 -12.85
C ILE A 169 6.42 17.99 -13.80
N ARG A 170 6.45 18.24 -15.11
CA ARG A 170 6.19 17.21 -16.13
C ARG A 170 7.17 16.04 -16.01
N ALA A 171 8.45 16.33 -15.78
CA ALA A 171 9.48 15.30 -15.65
C ALA A 171 9.27 14.44 -14.39
N TYR A 172 8.85 15.01 -13.26
CA TYR A 172 8.49 14.28 -12.06
C TYR A 172 7.22 13.45 -12.25
N GLU A 173 6.16 14.02 -12.84
CA GLU A 173 4.91 13.28 -13.07
C GLU A 173 5.05 12.13 -14.08
N GLN A 174 6.02 12.23 -14.99
CA GLN A 174 6.36 11.18 -15.95
C GLN A 174 7.42 10.20 -15.44
N ASN A 175 7.84 10.32 -14.18
CA ASN A 175 8.92 9.55 -13.56
C ASN A 175 10.25 9.59 -14.32
N LYS A 176 10.47 10.65 -15.16
CA LYS A 176 11.75 10.92 -15.82
C LYS A 176 12.80 11.50 -14.88
N LEU A 177 12.34 12.18 -13.83
CA LEU A 177 13.14 12.64 -12.71
C LEU A 177 12.59 12.04 -11.42
N ASP A 178 13.48 11.59 -10.57
CA ASP A 178 13.14 11.07 -9.25
C ASP A 178 12.98 12.22 -8.26
N ILE A 179 11.76 12.48 -7.81
CA ILE A 179 11.45 13.55 -6.86
C ILE A 179 12.19 13.39 -5.53
N ARG A 180 12.57 12.16 -5.13
CA ARG A 180 13.34 11.89 -3.92
C ARG A 180 14.77 12.44 -3.99
N LYS A 181 15.26 12.71 -5.20
CA LYS A 181 16.58 13.33 -5.46
C LYS A 181 16.50 14.84 -5.70
N ALA A 182 15.30 15.42 -5.60
CA ALA A 182 15.12 16.85 -5.73
C ALA A 182 15.71 17.60 -4.54
N GLN A 183 15.97 18.89 -4.73
CA GLN A 183 16.32 19.77 -3.62
C GLN A 183 15.19 19.83 -2.60
N ALA A 184 15.50 19.85 -1.33
CA ALA A 184 14.51 19.84 -0.24
C ALA A 184 13.49 20.97 -0.38
N ASP A 185 13.92 22.17 -0.77
CA ASP A 185 13.06 23.34 -1.01
C ASP A 185 12.04 23.07 -2.12
N THR A 186 12.44 22.40 -3.20
CA THR A 186 11.53 22.05 -4.30
C THR A 186 10.43 21.10 -3.81
N VAL A 187 10.80 20.05 -3.07
CA VAL A 187 9.82 19.09 -2.54
C VAL A 187 8.89 19.76 -1.53
N LEU A 188 9.43 20.60 -0.65
CA LEU A 188 8.66 21.33 0.35
C LEU A 188 7.65 22.31 -0.30
N THR A 189 8.06 23.01 -1.36
CA THR A 189 7.19 23.96 -2.07
C THR A 189 6.06 23.23 -2.78
N LEU A 190 6.36 22.10 -3.44
CA LEU A 190 5.34 21.24 -4.06
C LEU A 190 4.37 20.66 -3.03
N ALA A 191 4.89 20.16 -1.90
CA ALA A 191 4.07 19.62 -0.82
C ALA A 191 3.10 20.67 -0.25
N LYS A 192 3.59 21.90 0.00
CA LYS A 192 2.77 23.03 0.44
C LYS A 192 1.70 23.39 -0.58
N ALA A 193 2.06 23.53 -1.86
CA ALA A 193 1.14 23.87 -2.94
C ALA A 193 0.01 22.82 -3.08
N LEU A 194 0.33 21.57 -2.85
CA LEU A 194 -0.59 20.42 -2.96
C LEU A 194 -1.32 20.08 -1.64
N ARG A 195 -0.97 20.74 -0.54
CA ARG A 195 -1.51 20.51 0.80
C ARG A 195 -1.32 19.05 1.27
N VAL A 196 -0.15 18.48 0.98
CA VAL A 196 0.24 17.15 1.41
C VAL A 196 1.53 17.21 2.23
N SER A 197 1.87 16.14 2.93
CA SER A 197 3.17 16.03 3.58
C SER A 197 4.28 15.81 2.55
N VAL A 198 5.53 16.15 2.91
CA VAL A 198 6.70 15.79 2.10
C VAL A 198 6.79 14.29 1.93
N ASP A 199 6.51 13.52 3.00
CA ASP A 199 6.55 12.07 2.98
C ASP A 199 5.59 11.47 1.93
N TYR A 200 4.40 12.07 1.75
CA TYR A 200 3.45 11.66 0.72
C TYR A 200 4.04 11.70 -0.71
N LEU A 201 4.92 12.66 -0.99
CA LEU A 201 5.52 12.82 -2.32
C LEU A 201 6.72 11.91 -2.56
N ILE A 202 7.39 11.45 -1.49
CA ILE A 202 8.68 10.72 -1.59
C ILE A 202 8.61 9.24 -1.20
N TYR A 203 7.54 8.79 -0.53
CA TYR A 203 7.31 7.40 -0.11
C TYR A 203 6.10 6.78 -0.77
#